data_d94bc77194ee20ddc498fdbccb451722
#
_entry.id   d94bc77194ee20ddc498fdbccb451722
#
_cell.length_a   1.000
_cell.length_b   1.000
_cell.length_c   1.000
_cell.angle_alpha   90.00
_cell.angle_beta   90.00
_cell.angle_gamma   90.00
#
_symmetry.space_group_name_H-M   'P 1'
#
loop_
_entity.id
_entity.type
_entity.pdbx_description
1 polymer ?
#
loop_
_entity_poly.entity_id
_entity_poly.type
_entity_poly.pdbx_seq_one_letter_code
_entity_poly.pdbx_strand_id
1 'polypeptide(L)'
;MKPRLLALGVAAAAFLAIAEPATVAASAPAFTTGALVPSYAGEPLPAQNATVTSLNWAGYVVAPSRPVTSVSSSFVVPTVTSPGIAATWTGIGGYNSNDSTLIQAGVAEQSPGSLIGPDNAWYEMLPAPETPVTSCTYGNSSSSSTNCPVAPGNKVSVSISLASSPCSAGNNCHWAISIDNATDGWTFQKYVTYASSEASAEWILEAPTLGIGPLPLGFQTVLPLMGSTDFGASYTKGAPDYWNGKPIASGNPVTVDMVGVGPAAEGQPSGLGSNGESFVACAYSLSCS
;
A
#
# COMPACT_ATOMS: atom_id res chain seq x y z
N MET A 1 -2.55 87.42 37.95
CA MET A 1 -1.88 86.15 37.76
C MET A 1 -2.87 85.12 37.34
N LYS A 2 -2.83 84.63 36.11
CA LYS A 2 -3.81 83.63 35.63
C LYS A 2 -2.99 82.32 35.46
N PRO A 3 -3.45 81.16 35.95
CA PRO A 3 -2.81 79.90 35.70
C PRO A 3 -3.16 79.37 34.30
N ARG A 4 -2.11 78.89 33.58
CA ARG A 4 -2.26 78.16 32.29
C ARG A 4 -2.53 76.69 32.59
N LEU A 5 -3.66 76.18 32.11
CA LEU A 5 -3.90 74.74 32.03
C LEU A 5 -3.09 74.15 30.87
N LEU A 6 -2.26 73.15 31.17
CA LEU A 6 -1.67 72.24 30.18
C LEU A 6 -2.65 71.12 29.92
N ALA A 7 -3.08 70.99 28.64
CA ALA A 7 -3.84 69.82 28.21
C ALA A 7 -2.86 68.74 27.77
N LEU A 8 -2.84 67.58 28.47
CA LEU A 8 -2.17 66.37 28.01
C LEU A 8 -3.07 65.67 26.99
N GLY A 9 -2.59 65.62 25.76
CA GLY A 9 -3.21 64.79 24.73
C GLY A 9 -2.73 63.32 24.84
N VAL A 10 -3.67 62.41 25.08
CA VAL A 10 -3.44 60.97 25.02
C VAL A 10 -3.61 60.50 23.57
N ALA A 11 -2.55 60.13 22.94
CA ALA A 11 -2.57 59.46 21.62
C ALA A 11 -2.93 57.98 21.81
N ALA A 12 -4.11 57.60 21.39
CA ALA A 12 -4.51 56.20 21.29
C ALA A 12 -3.89 55.57 20.06
N ALA A 13 -2.91 54.68 20.21
CA ALA A 13 -2.40 53.85 19.12
C ALA A 13 -3.35 52.68 18.87
N ALA A 14 -4.04 52.73 17.76
CA ALA A 14 -4.85 51.62 17.28
C ALA A 14 -3.93 50.54 16.67
N PHE A 15 -3.79 49.42 17.36
CA PHE A 15 -3.14 48.25 16.76
C PHE A 15 -4.11 47.59 15.80
N LEU A 16 -3.84 47.69 14.50
CA LEU A 16 -4.49 46.89 13.46
C LEU A 16 -3.90 45.45 13.57
N ALA A 17 -4.66 44.54 14.12
CA ALA A 17 -4.36 43.12 14.04
C ALA A 17 -4.58 42.66 12.59
N ILE A 18 -3.54 42.46 11.85
CA ILE A 18 -3.58 41.82 10.53
C ILE A 18 -3.80 40.32 10.83
N ALA A 19 -5.04 39.85 10.60
CA ALA A 19 -5.34 38.41 10.60
C ALA A 19 -4.56 37.78 9.42
N GLU A 20 -3.60 36.90 9.75
CA GLU A 20 -2.95 36.06 8.74
C GLU A 20 -4.03 35.18 8.08
N PRO A 21 -4.04 35.07 6.74
CA PRO A 21 -4.96 34.14 6.08
C PRO A 21 -4.59 32.72 6.52
N ALA A 22 -5.56 32.02 7.11
CA ALA A 22 -5.41 30.60 7.38
C ALA A 22 -5.13 29.89 6.05
N THR A 23 -3.92 29.38 5.88
CA THR A 23 -3.60 28.50 4.78
C THR A 23 -4.37 27.22 4.99
N VAL A 24 -5.47 27.04 4.26
CA VAL A 24 -6.12 25.74 4.12
C VAL A 24 -5.12 24.88 3.38
N ALA A 25 -4.44 24.00 4.10
CA ALA A 25 -3.65 22.96 3.49
C ALA A 25 -4.61 22.13 2.61
N ALA A 26 -4.47 22.22 1.30
CA ALA A 26 -5.18 21.32 0.40
C ALA A 26 -4.73 19.91 0.79
N SER A 27 -5.68 19.08 1.26
CA SER A 27 -5.39 17.66 1.46
C SER A 27 -4.96 17.09 0.11
N ALA A 28 -3.79 16.45 0.06
CA ALA A 28 -3.37 15.73 -1.13
C ALA A 28 -4.48 14.76 -1.55
N PRO A 29 -4.73 14.58 -2.86
CA PRO A 29 -5.70 13.60 -3.32
C PRO A 29 -5.29 12.22 -2.79
N ALA A 30 -6.17 11.58 -2.03
CA ALA A 30 -5.95 10.22 -1.56
C ALA A 30 -6.05 9.27 -2.76
N PHE A 31 -5.15 8.30 -2.83
CA PHE A 31 -5.35 7.13 -3.68
C PHE A 31 -5.96 6.02 -2.81
N THR A 32 -6.57 5.03 -3.43
CA THR A 32 -7.00 3.81 -2.76
C THR A 32 -6.52 2.62 -3.57
N THR A 33 -5.89 1.69 -2.89
CA THR A 33 -5.70 0.33 -3.37
C THR A 33 -7.03 -0.41 -3.20
N GLY A 34 -7.25 -1.48 -3.92
CA GLY A 34 -8.57 -2.12 -3.94
C GLY A 34 -8.52 -3.61 -4.20
N ALA A 35 -9.64 -4.28 -3.95
CA ALA A 35 -9.84 -5.67 -4.35
C ALA A 35 -9.58 -5.86 -5.86
N LEU A 36 -9.22 -7.08 -6.25
CA LEU A 36 -9.01 -7.43 -7.66
C LEU A 36 -10.20 -7.02 -8.52
N VAL A 37 -9.95 -6.29 -9.60
CA VAL A 37 -10.93 -5.96 -10.64
C VAL A 37 -10.68 -6.87 -11.84
N PRO A 38 -11.51 -7.92 -12.07
CA PRO A 38 -11.34 -8.81 -13.22
C PRO A 38 -11.50 -8.03 -14.53
N SER A 39 -10.70 -8.36 -15.54
CA SER A 39 -10.84 -7.75 -16.87
C SER A 39 -12.09 -8.24 -17.63
N TYR A 40 -12.65 -9.38 -17.19
CA TYR A 40 -13.90 -9.94 -17.72
C TYR A 40 -14.91 -10.12 -16.58
N ALA A 41 -16.05 -9.46 -16.67
CA ALA A 41 -17.10 -9.58 -15.68
C ALA A 41 -17.87 -10.91 -15.85
N GLY A 42 -18.15 -11.60 -14.73
CA GLY A 42 -19.08 -12.72 -14.67
C GLY A 42 -18.49 -14.13 -14.65
N GLU A 43 -17.17 -14.29 -14.85
CA GLU A 43 -16.54 -15.60 -14.70
C GLU A 43 -16.04 -15.79 -13.26
N PRO A 44 -16.26 -17.00 -12.68
CA PRO A 44 -15.67 -17.34 -11.38
C PRO A 44 -14.14 -17.34 -11.50
N LEU A 45 -13.46 -16.67 -10.56
CA LEU A 45 -12.01 -16.69 -10.53
C LEU A 45 -11.49 -18.09 -10.12
N PRO A 46 -10.50 -18.65 -10.83
CA PRO A 46 -9.91 -19.93 -10.48
C PRO A 46 -9.20 -19.87 -9.13
N ALA A 47 -9.22 -20.97 -8.40
CA ALA A 47 -8.58 -21.06 -7.08
C ALA A 47 -7.10 -21.50 -7.14
N GLN A 48 -6.65 -22.10 -8.25
CA GLN A 48 -5.33 -22.75 -8.31
C GLN A 48 -4.78 -22.83 -9.74
N ASN A 49 -3.43 -22.71 -9.84
CA ASN A 49 -2.64 -23.07 -11.03
C ASN A 49 -3.19 -22.52 -12.36
N ALA A 50 -3.65 -21.29 -12.35
CA ALA A 50 -4.19 -20.64 -13.52
C ALA A 50 -3.58 -19.25 -13.68
N THR A 51 -3.78 -18.66 -14.86
CA THR A 51 -3.53 -17.24 -15.09
C THR A 51 -4.87 -16.54 -15.26
N VAL A 52 -5.05 -15.44 -14.55
CA VAL A 52 -6.19 -14.54 -14.69
C VAL A 52 -5.72 -13.17 -15.13
N THR A 53 -6.62 -12.40 -15.71
CA THR A 53 -6.35 -11.01 -16.07
C THR A 53 -7.13 -10.05 -15.17
N SER A 54 -6.47 -8.98 -14.76
CA SER A 54 -6.99 -7.94 -13.89
C SER A 54 -6.80 -6.57 -14.52
N LEU A 55 -7.60 -5.58 -14.11
CA LEU A 55 -7.42 -4.19 -14.51
C LEU A 55 -6.48 -3.43 -13.59
N ASN A 56 -6.18 -3.99 -12.40
CA ASN A 56 -5.43 -3.27 -11.37
C ASN A 56 -4.29 -4.08 -10.73
N TRP A 57 -4.26 -5.41 -10.80
CA TRP A 57 -3.28 -6.25 -10.12
C TRP A 57 -2.37 -7.00 -11.08
N ALA A 58 -1.08 -7.08 -10.72
CA ALA A 58 -0.10 -8.00 -11.30
C ALA A 58 0.68 -8.68 -10.18
N GLY A 59 0.78 -10.01 -10.22
CA GLY A 59 1.48 -10.75 -9.17
C GLY A 59 0.96 -12.17 -8.96
N TYR A 60 0.95 -12.61 -7.71
CA TYR A 60 0.50 -13.94 -7.32
C TYR A 60 -0.57 -13.89 -6.24
N VAL A 61 -1.51 -14.85 -6.33
CA VAL A 61 -2.54 -15.10 -5.33
C VAL A 61 -2.54 -16.58 -4.96
N VAL A 62 -2.64 -16.87 -3.68
CA VAL A 62 -2.91 -18.20 -3.14
C VAL A 62 -4.29 -18.18 -2.52
N ALA A 63 -5.24 -18.96 -3.05
CA ALA A 63 -6.61 -19.08 -2.55
C ALA A 63 -6.87 -20.52 -2.03
N PRO A 64 -6.39 -20.85 -0.83
CA PRO A 64 -6.47 -22.21 -0.30
C PRO A 64 -7.87 -22.52 0.26
N SER A 65 -8.17 -23.81 0.44
CA SER A 65 -9.42 -24.25 1.07
C SER A 65 -9.45 -24.04 2.60
N ARG A 66 -8.37 -23.58 3.20
CA ARG A 66 -8.25 -23.30 4.64
C ARG A 66 -8.00 -21.80 4.85
N PRO A 67 -8.36 -21.25 6.01
CA PRO A 67 -8.12 -19.83 6.30
C PRO A 67 -6.65 -19.43 6.18
N VAL A 68 -6.42 -18.25 5.59
CA VAL A 68 -5.12 -17.56 5.58
C VAL A 68 -5.06 -16.69 6.83
N THR A 69 -4.16 -17.04 7.73
CA THR A 69 -3.99 -16.34 9.02
C THR A 69 -2.69 -15.53 9.09
N SER A 70 -1.84 -15.66 8.07
CA SER A 70 -0.65 -14.82 7.94
C SER A 70 -0.18 -14.75 6.49
N VAL A 71 0.37 -13.60 6.13
CA VAL A 71 1.08 -13.35 4.89
C VAL A 71 2.32 -12.51 5.20
N SER A 72 3.40 -12.75 4.49
CA SER A 72 4.60 -11.93 4.55
C SER A 72 5.19 -11.75 3.16
N SER A 73 5.91 -10.65 3.00
CA SER A 73 6.62 -10.31 1.78
C SER A 73 7.86 -9.49 2.08
N SER A 74 8.79 -9.50 1.13
CA SER A 74 9.83 -8.49 1.05
C SER A 74 10.01 -8.08 -0.41
N PHE A 75 10.30 -6.81 -0.64
CA PHE A 75 10.52 -6.28 -1.98
C PHE A 75 11.49 -5.11 -1.97
N VAL A 76 12.02 -4.80 -3.16
CA VAL A 76 12.79 -3.59 -3.40
C VAL A 76 11.85 -2.56 -4.03
N VAL A 77 11.75 -1.38 -3.41
CA VAL A 77 10.92 -0.27 -3.92
C VAL A 77 11.40 0.12 -5.32
N PRO A 78 10.55 0.01 -6.35
CA PRO A 78 10.95 0.32 -7.71
C PRO A 78 11.08 1.83 -7.95
N THR A 79 11.77 2.19 -9.04
CA THR A 79 11.87 3.59 -9.47
C THR A 79 10.78 3.89 -10.49
N VAL A 80 9.89 4.83 -10.17
CA VAL A 80 8.89 5.37 -11.10
C VAL A 80 9.52 6.46 -11.95
N THR A 81 9.39 6.36 -13.28
CA THR A 81 10.07 7.24 -14.25
C THR A 81 9.13 8.10 -15.10
N SER A 82 7.82 7.82 -15.08
CA SER A 82 6.80 8.67 -15.71
C SER A 82 5.76 9.13 -14.68
N PRO A 83 5.00 10.21 -14.96
CA PRO A 83 3.92 10.61 -14.06
C PRO A 83 2.93 9.48 -13.81
N GLY A 84 2.57 9.30 -12.54
CA GLY A 84 1.64 8.26 -12.10
C GLY A 84 1.96 7.76 -10.71
N ILE A 85 1.20 6.77 -10.29
CA ILE A 85 1.32 6.08 -9.00
C ILE A 85 1.19 4.57 -9.23
N ALA A 86 2.01 3.81 -8.53
CA ALA A 86 1.90 2.37 -8.37
C ALA A 86 1.84 2.04 -6.88
N ALA A 87 1.45 0.83 -6.54
CA ALA A 87 1.53 0.33 -5.19
C ALA A 87 2.08 -1.10 -5.18
N THR A 88 3.08 -1.36 -4.35
CA THR A 88 3.64 -2.70 -4.09
C THR A 88 3.25 -3.13 -2.70
N TRP A 89 2.52 -4.24 -2.59
CA TRP A 89 1.95 -4.66 -1.32
C TRP A 89 1.73 -6.18 -1.18
N THR A 90 1.44 -6.61 0.04
CA THR A 90 0.93 -7.95 0.35
C THR A 90 -0.31 -7.85 1.23
N GLY A 91 -1.21 -8.84 1.12
CA GLY A 91 -2.51 -8.78 1.79
C GLY A 91 -3.19 -10.11 2.01
N ILE A 92 -4.36 -10.08 2.65
CA ILE A 92 -5.25 -11.21 2.91
C ILE A 92 -6.67 -10.82 2.52
N GLY A 93 -7.26 -11.54 1.55
CA GLY A 93 -8.61 -11.31 1.02
C GLY A 93 -8.63 -10.46 -0.25
N GLY A 94 -9.84 -10.19 -0.79
CA GLY A 94 -10.03 -9.31 -1.96
C GLY A 94 -9.86 -9.98 -3.32
N TYR A 95 -9.44 -11.24 -3.40
CA TYR A 95 -9.29 -11.93 -4.67
C TYR A 95 -10.62 -12.36 -5.30
N ASN A 96 -11.53 -12.92 -4.52
CA ASN A 96 -12.80 -13.39 -5.05
C ASN A 96 -13.77 -12.23 -5.32
N SER A 97 -14.50 -12.28 -6.41
CA SER A 97 -15.44 -11.22 -6.84
C SER A 97 -16.54 -10.88 -5.82
N ASN A 98 -16.83 -11.79 -4.88
CA ASN A 98 -17.79 -11.57 -3.79
C ASN A 98 -17.11 -11.23 -2.45
N ASP A 99 -15.78 -11.12 -2.43
CA ASP A 99 -15.03 -10.76 -1.23
C ASP A 99 -14.74 -9.26 -1.22
N SER A 100 -15.48 -8.54 -0.39
CA SER A 100 -15.28 -7.10 -0.19
C SER A 100 -14.27 -6.79 0.92
N THR A 101 -13.65 -7.83 1.51
CA THR A 101 -12.68 -7.66 2.58
C THR A 101 -11.26 -7.82 2.05
N LEU A 102 -10.38 -6.91 2.45
CA LEU A 102 -8.95 -6.99 2.17
C LEU A 102 -8.20 -6.24 3.28
N ILE A 103 -7.31 -6.94 3.97
CA ILE A 103 -6.33 -6.32 4.87
C ILE A 103 -4.97 -6.38 4.19
N GLN A 104 -4.35 -5.24 3.99
CA GLN A 104 -3.14 -5.11 3.18
C GLN A 104 -2.20 -4.04 3.71
N ALA A 105 -0.93 -4.13 3.36
CA ALA A 105 0.07 -3.13 3.67
C ALA A 105 1.21 -3.15 2.64
N GLY A 106 1.82 -2.01 2.40
CA GLY A 106 2.85 -1.88 1.39
C GLY A 106 3.42 -0.48 1.27
N VAL A 107 3.86 -0.19 0.05
CA VAL A 107 4.44 1.09 -0.36
C VAL A 107 3.68 1.62 -1.57
N ALA A 108 3.43 2.91 -1.59
CA ALA A 108 3.01 3.64 -2.78
C ALA A 108 4.24 4.30 -3.41
N GLU A 109 4.45 4.02 -4.69
CA GLU A 109 5.54 4.55 -5.49
C GLU A 109 5.03 5.65 -6.42
N GLN A 110 5.72 6.79 -6.43
CA GLN A 110 5.30 7.96 -7.18
C GLN A 110 6.47 8.56 -7.96
N SER A 111 6.15 9.21 -9.07
CA SER A 111 7.17 9.94 -9.82
C SER A 111 7.70 11.13 -9.02
N PRO A 112 8.99 11.47 -9.18
CA PRO A 112 9.55 12.67 -8.56
C PRO A 112 8.75 13.93 -8.95
N GLY A 113 8.37 14.72 -7.95
CA GLY A 113 7.54 15.91 -8.15
C GLY A 113 6.05 15.64 -8.37
N SER A 114 5.58 14.43 -8.08
CA SER A 114 4.17 14.10 -8.06
C SER A 114 3.36 15.06 -7.17
N LEU A 115 2.18 15.46 -7.65
CA LEU A 115 1.23 16.27 -6.83
C LEU A 115 0.56 15.46 -5.74
N ILE A 116 0.69 14.13 -5.77
CA ILE A 116 0.09 13.22 -4.80
C ILE A 116 0.98 13.09 -3.55
N GLY A 117 2.28 13.39 -3.66
CA GLY A 117 3.24 13.35 -2.56
C GLY A 117 4.49 12.51 -2.89
N PRO A 118 5.38 12.28 -1.94
CA PRO A 118 6.50 11.34 -2.06
C PRO A 118 6.04 9.90 -1.87
N ASP A 119 6.93 8.94 -2.20
CA ASP A 119 6.75 7.54 -1.82
C ASP A 119 6.44 7.43 -0.33
N ASN A 120 5.52 6.54 0.04
CA ASN A 120 5.13 6.34 1.42
C ASN A 120 4.72 4.89 1.70
N ALA A 121 4.99 4.44 2.92
CA ALA A 121 4.43 3.20 3.42
C ALA A 121 3.00 3.44 3.94
N TRP A 122 2.14 2.45 3.80
CA TRP A 122 0.75 2.52 4.17
C TRP A 122 0.19 1.16 4.59
N TYR A 123 -0.98 1.15 5.20
CA TYR A 123 -1.82 -0.04 5.43
C TYR A 123 -3.30 0.29 5.20
N GLU A 124 -4.10 -0.70 4.88
CA GLU A 124 -5.52 -0.52 4.57
C GLU A 124 -6.35 -1.74 4.99
N MET A 125 -7.59 -1.48 5.33
CA MET A 125 -8.61 -2.51 5.60
C MET A 125 -9.91 -2.10 4.92
N LEU A 126 -10.20 -2.70 3.75
CA LEU A 126 -11.41 -2.35 3.00
C LEU A 126 -12.69 -2.55 3.82
N PRO A 127 -13.69 -1.68 3.72
CA PRO A 127 -13.79 -0.56 2.77
C PRO A 127 -13.23 0.79 3.30
N ALA A 128 -12.47 0.79 4.40
CA ALA A 128 -11.84 2.01 4.86
C ALA A 128 -10.71 2.41 3.90
N PRO A 129 -10.45 3.71 3.71
CA PRO A 129 -9.35 4.16 2.87
C PRO A 129 -7.99 3.80 3.49
N GLU A 130 -6.96 3.84 2.67
CA GLU A 130 -5.59 3.66 3.12
C GLU A 130 -5.22 4.61 4.28
N THR A 131 -4.32 4.15 5.10
CA THR A 131 -3.75 4.92 6.21
C THR A 131 -2.24 5.01 6.04
N PRO A 132 -1.68 6.20 5.77
CA PRO A 132 -0.23 6.37 5.69
C PRO A 132 0.46 6.07 7.01
N VAL A 133 1.66 5.50 6.94
CA VAL A 133 2.53 5.32 8.11
C VAL A 133 3.17 6.66 8.46
N THR A 134 2.66 7.30 9.50
CA THR A 134 3.12 8.61 9.98
C THR A 134 3.96 8.53 11.25
N SER A 135 4.22 7.32 11.76
CA SER A 135 5.03 7.11 12.97
C SER A 135 5.70 5.74 12.90
N CYS A 136 7.01 5.72 13.11
CA CYS A 136 7.84 4.51 13.08
C CYS A 136 8.92 4.57 14.17
N THR A 137 9.63 3.49 14.40
CA THR A 137 10.74 3.42 15.36
C THR A 137 12.03 3.06 14.64
N TYR A 138 13.16 3.62 15.07
CA TYR A 138 14.47 3.37 14.50
C TYR A 138 15.30 2.46 15.40
N GLY A 139 15.84 1.38 14.82
CA GLY A 139 16.68 0.43 15.55
C GLY A 139 15.98 -0.11 16.80
N ASN A 140 16.69 -0.07 17.95
CA ASN A 140 16.16 -0.50 19.25
C ASN A 140 15.57 0.66 20.08
N SER A 141 15.24 1.78 19.44
CA SER A 141 14.65 2.94 20.15
C SER A 141 13.25 2.60 20.65
N SER A 142 12.92 3.05 21.84
CA SER A 142 11.55 3.06 22.36
C SER A 142 10.76 4.30 21.93
N SER A 143 11.43 5.27 21.32
CA SER A 143 10.82 6.53 20.88
C SER A 143 10.36 6.44 19.43
N SER A 144 9.14 6.86 19.16
CA SER A 144 8.63 6.98 17.80
C SER A 144 9.17 8.23 17.10
N SER A 145 9.34 8.10 15.78
CA SER A 145 9.68 9.20 14.87
C SER A 145 8.50 9.44 13.92
N THR A 146 8.26 10.70 13.57
CA THR A 146 7.29 11.06 12.51
C THR A 146 7.92 11.10 11.12
N ASN A 147 9.22 10.83 11.02
CA ASN A 147 9.94 10.72 9.76
C ASN A 147 10.14 9.24 9.44
N CYS A 148 9.33 8.69 8.56
CA CYS A 148 9.37 7.30 8.10
C CYS A 148 9.56 7.28 6.58
N PRO A 149 10.73 7.68 6.06
CA PRO A 149 10.94 7.86 4.63
C PRO A 149 10.87 6.53 3.89
N VAL A 150 10.41 6.60 2.66
CA VAL A 150 10.52 5.54 1.66
C VAL A 150 11.09 6.16 0.39
N ALA A 151 11.98 5.44 -0.28
CA ALA A 151 12.60 5.89 -1.52
C ALA A 151 12.87 4.69 -2.45
N PRO A 152 12.99 4.93 -3.77
CA PRO A 152 13.40 3.89 -4.71
C PRO A 152 14.69 3.21 -4.29
N GLY A 153 14.72 1.89 -4.39
CA GLY A 153 15.84 1.05 -3.94
C GLY A 153 15.80 0.66 -2.46
N ASN A 154 14.87 1.19 -1.67
CA ASN A 154 14.67 0.74 -0.30
C ASN A 154 14.25 -0.73 -0.28
N LYS A 155 14.77 -1.47 0.70
CA LYS A 155 14.42 -2.87 0.98
C LYS A 155 13.37 -2.87 2.08
N VAL A 156 12.13 -3.23 1.70
CA VAL A 156 10.98 -3.21 2.59
C VAL A 156 10.48 -4.63 2.82
N SER A 157 10.13 -4.94 4.06
CA SER A 157 9.40 -6.17 4.41
C SER A 157 8.05 -5.80 5.01
N VAL A 158 7.05 -6.58 4.68
CA VAL A 158 5.68 -6.45 5.19
C VAL A 158 5.23 -7.78 5.77
N SER A 159 4.53 -7.75 6.89
CA SER A 159 3.83 -8.94 7.40
C SER A 159 2.50 -8.56 8.01
N ILE A 160 1.51 -9.42 7.77
CA ILE A 160 0.17 -9.35 8.35
C ILE A 160 -0.12 -10.70 8.98
N SER A 161 -0.50 -10.73 10.24
CA SER A 161 -0.77 -11.98 10.93
C SER A 161 -1.87 -11.84 11.96
N LEU A 162 -2.62 -12.93 12.16
CA LEU A 162 -3.61 -13.04 13.23
C LEU A 162 -2.89 -12.97 14.59
N ALA A 163 -3.18 -11.92 15.36
CA ALA A 163 -2.50 -11.65 16.63
C ALA A 163 -3.08 -12.45 17.80
N SER A 164 -4.33 -12.93 17.68
CA SER A 164 -5.00 -13.74 18.71
C SER A 164 -5.74 -14.92 18.10
N SER A 165 -5.41 -16.11 18.51
CA SER A 165 -6.07 -17.37 18.10
C SER A 165 -6.71 -18.04 19.34
N PRO A 166 -7.89 -18.71 19.19
CA PRO A 166 -8.61 -18.90 17.93
C PRO A 166 -9.50 -17.69 17.57
N CYS A 167 -9.53 -17.35 16.29
CA CYS A 167 -10.52 -16.47 15.71
C CYS A 167 -10.96 -17.06 14.37
N SER A 168 -12.20 -16.84 13.97
CA SER A 168 -12.74 -17.42 12.74
C SER A 168 -12.92 -16.33 11.68
N ALA A 169 -12.68 -16.69 10.42
CA ALA A 169 -12.91 -15.83 9.26
C ALA A 169 -14.27 -15.13 9.31
N GLY A 170 -14.32 -13.88 8.89
CA GLY A 170 -15.51 -13.04 8.91
C GLY A 170 -15.87 -12.44 10.27
N ASN A 171 -15.17 -12.79 11.34
CA ASN A 171 -15.32 -12.14 12.65
C ASN A 171 -14.30 -11.02 12.84
N ASN A 172 -14.58 -10.12 13.78
CA ASN A 172 -13.66 -9.07 14.18
C ASN A 172 -12.47 -9.65 14.96
N CYS A 173 -11.48 -10.12 14.21
CA CYS A 173 -10.24 -10.67 14.74
C CYS A 173 -9.20 -9.57 14.97
N HIS A 174 -8.26 -9.83 15.88
CA HIS A 174 -7.10 -8.95 16.08
C HIS A 174 -5.97 -9.34 15.14
N TRP A 175 -5.50 -8.39 14.36
CA TRP A 175 -4.42 -8.55 13.39
C TRP A 175 -3.22 -7.69 13.77
N ALA A 176 -2.03 -8.20 13.54
CA ALA A 176 -0.79 -7.44 13.62
C ALA A 176 -0.32 -7.14 12.19
N ILE A 177 -0.09 -5.87 11.90
CA ILE A 177 0.52 -5.37 10.66
C ILE A 177 1.89 -4.86 11.02
N SER A 178 2.93 -5.30 10.29
CA SER A 178 4.29 -4.81 10.47
C SER A 178 4.92 -4.44 9.14
N ILE A 179 5.64 -3.33 9.11
CA ILE A 179 6.45 -2.87 7.96
C ILE A 179 7.86 -2.57 8.50
N ASP A 180 8.88 -3.10 7.83
CA ASP A 180 10.28 -2.86 8.13
C ASP A 180 10.98 -2.30 6.90
N ASN A 181 11.56 -1.11 6.99
CA ASN A 181 12.45 -0.57 5.98
C ASN A 181 13.90 -0.82 6.41
N ALA A 182 14.46 -1.93 5.95
CA ALA A 182 15.80 -2.34 6.32
C ALA A 182 16.90 -1.39 5.80
N THR A 183 16.63 -0.63 4.74
CA THR A 183 17.58 0.33 4.17
C THR A 183 17.71 1.55 5.06
N ASP A 184 16.61 2.13 5.50
CA ASP A 184 16.59 3.33 6.33
C ASP A 184 16.55 3.00 7.82
N GLY A 185 16.38 1.73 8.19
CA GLY A 185 16.50 1.20 9.55
C GLY A 185 15.33 1.56 10.46
N TRP A 186 14.13 1.74 9.91
CA TRP A 186 12.92 1.96 10.70
C TRP A 186 11.93 0.79 10.59
N THR A 187 11.12 0.64 11.64
CA THR A 187 10.05 -0.34 11.73
C THR A 187 8.74 0.30 12.16
N PHE A 188 7.63 -0.25 11.66
CA PHE A 188 6.28 0.10 12.05
C PHE A 188 5.54 -1.15 12.49
N GLN A 189 4.74 -1.05 13.54
CA GLN A 189 3.82 -2.10 13.96
C GLN A 189 2.49 -1.51 14.39
N LYS A 190 1.39 -2.13 13.95
CA LYS A 190 0.03 -1.76 14.31
C LYS A 190 -0.80 -2.99 14.60
N TYR A 191 -1.55 -2.94 15.69
CA TYR A 191 -2.62 -3.90 15.97
C TYR A 191 -3.96 -3.29 15.57
N VAL A 192 -4.74 -4.04 14.80
CA VAL A 192 -6.05 -3.62 14.30
C VAL A 192 -7.08 -4.71 14.56
N THR A 193 -8.36 -4.31 14.58
CA THR A 193 -9.49 -5.26 14.63
C THR A 193 -10.18 -5.22 13.28
N TYR A 194 -10.29 -6.39 12.63
CA TYR A 194 -10.84 -6.47 11.28
C TYR A 194 -11.49 -7.83 11.01
N ALA A 195 -12.63 -7.81 10.29
CA ALA A 195 -13.37 -8.99 9.87
C ALA A 195 -12.90 -9.42 8.46
N SER A 196 -11.72 -10.03 8.39
CA SER A 196 -11.18 -10.56 7.12
C SER A 196 -11.92 -11.85 6.72
N SER A 197 -12.10 -12.05 5.42
CA SER A 197 -12.57 -13.33 4.85
C SER A 197 -11.56 -14.46 5.06
N GLU A 198 -10.27 -14.14 5.22
CA GLU A 198 -9.17 -15.12 5.30
C GLU A 198 -9.12 -16.06 4.07
N ALA A 199 -9.68 -15.62 2.92
CA ALA A 199 -9.91 -16.47 1.76
C ALA A 199 -8.70 -16.61 0.84
N SER A 200 -7.80 -15.64 0.86
CA SER A 200 -6.63 -15.61 -0.03
C SER A 200 -5.46 -14.86 0.58
N ALA A 201 -4.27 -15.07 0.02
CA ALA A 201 -3.04 -14.31 0.30
C ALA A 201 -2.49 -13.77 -1.02
N GLU A 202 -2.01 -12.52 -1.02
CA GLU A 202 -1.63 -11.78 -2.20
C GLU A 202 -0.24 -11.14 -2.08
N TRP A 203 0.47 -11.08 -3.24
CA TRP A 203 1.72 -10.35 -3.47
C TRP A 203 1.60 -9.61 -4.78
N ILE A 204 1.40 -8.29 -4.72
CA ILE A 204 0.83 -7.53 -5.84
C ILE A 204 1.63 -6.25 -6.12
N LEU A 205 1.83 -6.01 -7.41
CA LEU A 205 2.05 -4.69 -7.99
C LEU A 205 0.71 -4.20 -8.53
N GLU A 206 0.25 -3.05 -8.07
CA GLU A 206 -1.07 -2.50 -8.39
C GLU A 206 -1.00 -1.16 -9.09
N ALA A 207 -1.93 -0.96 -10.04
CA ALA A 207 -2.35 0.36 -10.51
C ALA A 207 -3.55 0.80 -9.64
N PRO A 208 -3.34 1.67 -8.63
CA PRO A 208 -4.41 2.03 -7.69
C PRO A 208 -5.45 2.96 -8.31
N THR A 209 -6.57 3.13 -7.63
CA THR A 209 -7.61 4.08 -7.99
C THR A 209 -7.33 5.43 -7.34
N LEU A 210 -7.34 6.52 -8.12
CA LEU A 210 -7.27 7.87 -7.59
C LEU A 210 -8.66 8.37 -7.17
N GLY A 211 -8.81 8.73 -5.91
CA GLY A 211 -10.00 9.42 -5.41
C GLY A 211 -10.03 10.89 -5.86
N ILE A 212 -11.19 11.40 -6.26
CA ILE A 212 -11.38 12.83 -6.55
C ILE A 212 -12.17 13.47 -5.41
N GLY A 213 -11.45 14.00 -4.43
CA GLY A 213 -12.06 14.71 -3.30
C GLY A 213 -13.00 13.81 -2.49
N PRO A 214 -14.06 14.38 -1.86
CA PRO A 214 -14.97 13.62 -0.99
C PRO A 214 -15.97 12.73 -1.75
N LEU A 215 -15.90 12.68 -3.08
CA LEU A 215 -16.81 11.86 -3.90
C LEU A 215 -16.20 10.45 -4.08
N PRO A 216 -17.04 9.38 -3.99
CA PRO A 216 -16.58 8.01 -4.18
C PRO A 216 -16.32 7.65 -5.66
N LEU A 217 -16.08 8.65 -6.49
CA LEU A 217 -15.72 8.48 -7.89
C LEU A 217 -14.20 8.40 -7.99
N GLY A 218 -13.68 7.18 -8.04
CA GLY A 218 -12.28 6.91 -8.34
C GLY A 218 -12.07 6.64 -9.82
N PHE A 219 -10.93 7.08 -10.37
CA PHE A 219 -10.47 6.63 -11.67
C PHE A 219 -9.40 5.58 -11.48
N GLN A 220 -9.60 4.40 -12.10
CA GLN A 220 -8.56 3.41 -12.22
C GLN A 220 -7.38 4.07 -12.94
N THR A 221 -6.20 4.08 -12.30
CA THR A 221 -4.98 4.56 -12.95
C THR A 221 -4.44 3.49 -13.90
N VAL A 222 -3.49 3.88 -14.73
CA VAL A 222 -2.60 2.97 -15.43
C VAL A 222 -1.27 2.94 -14.68
N LEU A 223 -0.54 1.84 -14.74
CA LEU A 223 0.81 1.80 -14.17
C LEU A 223 1.68 2.88 -14.83
N PRO A 224 2.47 3.61 -14.05
CA PRO A 224 3.50 4.47 -14.63
C PRO A 224 4.61 3.63 -15.29
N LEU A 225 5.42 4.23 -16.13
CA LEU A 225 6.70 3.62 -16.51
C LEU A 225 7.57 3.53 -15.26
N MET A 226 8.04 2.34 -14.95
CA MET A 226 8.78 2.06 -13.73
C MET A 226 9.72 0.87 -13.91
N GLY A 227 10.67 0.73 -13.00
CA GLY A 227 11.48 -0.46 -12.88
C GLY A 227 10.65 -1.67 -12.44
N SER A 228 11.24 -2.85 -12.52
CA SER A 228 10.64 -4.05 -11.95
C SER A 228 10.63 -4.01 -10.42
N THR A 229 9.68 -4.73 -9.83
CA THR A 229 9.61 -4.98 -8.40
C THR A 229 10.07 -6.40 -8.11
N ASP A 230 11.14 -6.57 -7.34
CA ASP A 230 11.67 -7.87 -6.94
C ASP A 230 11.01 -8.28 -5.62
N PHE A 231 10.10 -9.25 -5.68
CA PHE A 231 9.46 -9.87 -4.53
C PHE A 231 10.28 -11.04 -4.00
N GLY A 232 10.30 -11.24 -2.68
CA GLY A 232 11.11 -12.27 -2.02
C GLY A 232 12.59 -12.02 -2.18
N ALA A 233 12.98 -10.76 -2.43
CA ALA A 233 14.37 -10.39 -2.64
C ALA A 233 15.22 -10.83 -1.44
N SER A 234 16.21 -11.67 -1.70
CA SER A 234 17.09 -12.25 -0.68
C SER A 234 17.99 -11.17 -0.11
N TYR A 235 17.53 -10.44 0.88
CA TYR A 235 18.38 -9.63 1.73
C TYR A 235 18.26 -10.08 3.19
N THR A 236 19.34 -9.92 3.95
CA THR A 236 19.62 -10.58 5.23
C THR A 236 18.62 -10.35 6.36
N LYS A 237 17.53 -9.61 6.14
CA LYS A 237 16.45 -9.36 7.10
C LYS A 237 15.06 -9.30 6.45
N GLY A 238 14.95 -9.65 5.17
CA GLY A 238 13.66 -9.68 4.49
C GLY A 238 12.79 -10.83 4.98
N ALA A 239 11.50 -10.60 5.14
CA ALA A 239 10.54 -11.67 5.31
C ALA A 239 10.39 -12.39 3.97
N PRO A 240 10.38 -13.74 3.94
CA PRO A 240 10.06 -14.47 2.72
C PRO A 240 8.61 -14.24 2.30
N ASP A 241 8.32 -14.46 1.02
CA ASP A 241 6.97 -14.39 0.49
C ASP A 241 6.21 -15.67 0.87
N TYR A 242 5.61 -15.63 2.05
CA TYR A 242 4.97 -16.77 2.71
C TYR A 242 3.51 -16.49 3.04
N TRP A 243 2.69 -17.54 2.96
CA TRP A 243 1.35 -17.61 3.55
C TRP A 243 1.31 -18.73 4.59
N ASN A 244 0.80 -18.46 5.78
CA ASN A 244 0.74 -19.42 6.89
C ASN A 244 2.09 -20.13 7.13
N GLY A 245 3.21 -19.40 6.98
CA GLY A 245 4.58 -19.92 7.13
C GLY A 245 5.06 -20.85 6.03
N LYS A 246 4.47 -20.79 4.83
CA LYS A 246 4.80 -21.62 3.66
C LYS A 246 5.07 -20.75 2.43
N PRO A 247 5.97 -21.16 1.52
CA PRO A 247 6.22 -20.43 0.29
C PRO A 247 4.99 -20.37 -0.62
N ILE A 248 4.94 -19.37 -1.50
CA ILE A 248 3.87 -19.14 -2.49
C ILE A 248 3.55 -20.43 -3.26
N ALA A 249 4.58 -21.09 -3.79
CA ALA A 249 4.45 -22.32 -4.60
C ALA A 249 3.65 -23.43 -3.91
N SER A 250 3.70 -23.51 -2.58
CA SER A 250 3.01 -24.55 -1.81
C SER A 250 1.48 -24.43 -1.83
N GLY A 251 0.96 -23.28 -2.27
CA GLY A 251 -0.45 -22.97 -2.34
C GLY A 251 -1.08 -23.20 -3.71
N ASN A 252 -0.33 -23.71 -4.70
CA ASN A 252 -0.77 -23.81 -6.08
C ASN A 252 -1.27 -22.45 -6.61
N PRO A 253 -0.40 -21.43 -6.66
CA PRO A 253 -0.81 -20.04 -6.85
C PRO A 253 -1.47 -19.80 -8.20
N VAL A 254 -2.29 -18.77 -8.23
CA VAL A 254 -2.81 -18.15 -9.45
C VAL A 254 -1.87 -17.01 -9.83
N THR A 255 -1.50 -16.97 -11.09
CA THR A 255 -0.80 -15.83 -11.70
C THR A 255 -1.81 -14.77 -12.09
N VAL A 256 -1.55 -13.53 -11.77
CA VAL A 256 -2.41 -12.38 -12.12
C VAL A 256 -1.64 -11.47 -13.06
N ASP A 257 -2.13 -11.31 -14.29
CA ASP A 257 -1.59 -10.39 -15.28
C ASP A 257 -2.46 -9.13 -15.34
N MET A 258 -1.87 -7.96 -15.17
CA MET A 258 -2.57 -6.69 -15.33
C MET A 258 -2.66 -6.34 -16.81
N VAL A 259 -3.88 -6.11 -17.28
CA VAL A 259 -4.16 -5.69 -18.65
C VAL A 259 -4.73 -4.29 -18.63
N GLY A 260 -4.18 -3.40 -19.46
CA GLY A 260 -4.68 -2.06 -19.64
C GLY A 260 -5.99 -1.99 -20.41
N VAL A 261 -6.42 -0.77 -20.68
CA VAL A 261 -7.60 -0.45 -21.51
C VAL A 261 -7.43 -0.94 -22.98
N GLY A 262 -6.25 -1.49 -23.30
CA GLY A 262 -5.88 -2.04 -24.61
C GLY A 262 -5.36 -3.49 -24.49
N PRO A 263 -4.98 -4.12 -25.60
CA PRO A 263 -4.51 -5.51 -25.60
C PRO A 263 -3.08 -5.69 -25.06
N ALA A 264 -2.43 -4.63 -24.60
CA ALA A 264 -1.08 -4.70 -24.04
C ALA A 264 -1.13 -5.04 -22.55
N ALA A 265 -0.25 -5.95 -22.10
CA ALA A 265 -0.03 -6.19 -20.69
C ALA A 265 0.56 -4.92 -20.04
N GLU A 266 -0.07 -4.41 -19.00
CA GLU A 266 0.47 -3.30 -18.19
C GLU A 266 1.42 -3.81 -17.12
N GLY A 267 1.14 -4.98 -16.55
CA GLY A 267 1.97 -5.62 -15.55
C GLY A 267 1.85 -7.12 -15.58
N GLN A 268 2.94 -7.83 -15.33
CA GLN A 268 2.94 -9.29 -15.23
C GLN A 268 4.05 -9.77 -14.30
N PRO A 269 3.84 -10.87 -13.57
CA PRO A 269 4.89 -11.50 -12.80
C PRO A 269 5.73 -12.44 -13.67
N SER A 270 6.99 -12.62 -13.30
CA SER A 270 7.83 -13.73 -13.78
C SER A 270 7.34 -15.06 -13.23
N GLY A 271 7.89 -16.17 -13.71
CA GLY A 271 7.78 -17.44 -13.01
C GLY A 271 8.36 -17.35 -11.59
N LEU A 272 7.85 -18.18 -10.67
CA LEU A 272 8.41 -18.29 -9.33
C LEU A 272 9.86 -18.79 -9.39
N GLY A 273 10.71 -18.21 -8.57
CA GLY A 273 12.07 -18.66 -8.38
C GLY A 273 12.15 -20.11 -7.86
N SER A 274 13.33 -20.70 -7.91
CA SER A 274 13.56 -22.09 -7.49
C SER A 274 13.25 -22.37 -6.02
N ASN A 275 13.23 -21.33 -5.18
CA ASN A 275 12.81 -21.41 -3.78
C ASN A 275 11.27 -21.44 -3.63
N GLY A 276 10.51 -21.14 -4.70
CA GLY A 276 9.05 -21.08 -4.68
C GLY A 276 8.47 -19.91 -3.91
N GLU A 277 9.28 -18.91 -3.57
CA GLU A 277 8.90 -17.77 -2.73
C GLU A 277 9.30 -16.41 -3.29
N SER A 278 9.94 -16.36 -4.45
CA SER A 278 10.41 -15.14 -5.07
C SER A 278 9.96 -15.02 -6.51
N PHE A 279 9.74 -13.81 -6.97
CA PHE A 279 9.42 -13.48 -8.36
C PHE A 279 9.70 -12.00 -8.63
N VAL A 280 9.64 -11.64 -9.89
CA VAL A 280 9.74 -10.24 -10.35
C VAL A 280 8.40 -9.83 -10.93
N ALA A 281 7.88 -8.66 -10.55
CA ALA A 281 6.76 -8.04 -11.23
C ALA A 281 7.27 -6.94 -12.15
N CYS A 282 6.93 -7.01 -13.43
CA CYS A 282 7.38 -6.08 -14.45
C CYS A 282 6.21 -5.22 -14.96
N ALA A 283 6.47 -3.92 -15.15
CA ALA A 283 5.55 -3.02 -15.84
C ALA A 283 5.90 -2.95 -17.32
N TYR A 284 4.90 -3.01 -18.20
CA TYR A 284 5.00 -2.85 -19.67
C TYR A 284 6.06 -3.73 -20.35
N SER A 285 6.34 -4.91 -19.81
CA SER A 285 7.28 -5.87 -20.40
C SER A 285 6.50 -6.97 -21.13
N LEU A 286 7.01 -7.37 -22.30
CA LEU A 286 6.48 -8.51 -23.04
C LEU A 286 6.94 -9.86 -22.45
N SER A 287 7.98 -9.84 -21.64
CA SER A 287 8.49 -10.99 -20.92
C SER A 287 9.12 -10.53 -19.62
N CYS A 288 8.58 -10.98 -18.49
CA CYS A 288 9.13 -10.74 -17.18
C CYS A 288 9.96 -11.99 -16.76
N SER A 289 11.25 -11.83 -16.52
CA SER A 289 12.15 -12.93 -16.16
C SER A 289 13.13 -12.53 -15.07
#